data_c3e30733e12931a9a88f7aa6b20efe6b
#
_entry.id   c3e30733e12931a9a88f7aa6b20efe6b
#
_cell.length_a   1.000
_cell.length_b   1.000
_cell.length_c   1.000
_cell.angle_alpha   90.00
_cell.angle_beta   90.00
_cell.angle_gamma   90.00
#
_symmetry.space_group_name_H-M   'P 1'
#
loop_
_entity.id
_entity.type
_entity.pdbx_description
1 polymer ?
#
loop_
_entity_poly.entity_id
_entity_poly.type
_entity_poly.pdbx_seq_one_letter_code
_entity_poly.pdbx_strand_id
1 'polypeptide(L)'
;MEVNKIYNEDCLKTLSKIKDKSIDLVVTSPPYNMNLRIRNGKYCSRQIVKEFSTKYNGFDDNMPIDEFYNLHLKILNELLRTSSIVFYNIQIVTGSKRAFFKIIGELSDYLKDIIVWDKNYAQPAMAQRVLNRRTELILVFDSGNAISRQFKTANFDRGTLDDIWQIARGKKITGSHSAVFPEELAKTIIENFSNEGDLVYDPFMGTGTTARMAKTLNRKYIGSEISKEYCDIIHERLGGFSFNNNCR
;
A
#
# COMPACT_ATOMS: atom_id res chain seq x y z
N MET A 1 0.71 15.94 -14.87
CA MET A 1 -0.49 15.66 -14.05
C MET A 1 -0.59 16.72 -12.95
N GLU A 2 -1.78 16.94 -12.41
CA GLU A 2 -2.01 17.85 -11.29
C GLU A 2 -1.56 17.19 -9.99
N VAL A 3 -0.76 17.88 -9.19
CA VAL A 3 -0.30 17.41 -7.88
C VAL A 3 -1.31 17.73 -6.77
N ASN A 4 -1.17 17.12 -5.61
CA ASN A 4 -2.09 17.21 -4.47
C ASN A 4 -3.51 16.77 -4.85
N LYS A 5 -3.60 15.72 -5.67
CA LYS A 5 -4.84 15.22 -6.23
C LYS A 5 -4.97 13.70 -6.11
N ILE A 6 -6.19 13.27 -5.82
CA ILE A 6 -6.59 11.87 -5.88
C ILE A 6 -7.42 11.66 -7.13
N TYR A 7 -7.00 10.71 -7.95
CA TYR A 7 -7.68 10.33 -9.19
C TYR A 7 -8.60 9.14 -8.90
N ASN A 8 -9.91 9.34 -9.06
CA ASN A 8 -10.87 8.25 -8.91
C ASN A 8 -10.89 7.40 -10.17
N GLU A 9 -9.86 6.58 -10.34
CA GLU A 9 -9.67 5.68 -11.47
C GLU A 9 -8.70 4.55 -11.13
N ASP A 10 -8.63 3.54 -11.98
CA ASP A 10 -7.64 2.47 -11.88
C ASP A 10 -6.21 3.02 -11.94
N CYS A 11 -5.33 2.47 -11.09
CA CYS A 11 -3.95 2.95 -10.95
C CYS A 11 -3.13 2.83 -12.26
N LEU A 12 -3.37 1.82 -13.09
CA LEU A 12 -2.70 1.69 -14.39
C LEU A 12 -3.09 2.81 -15.36
N LYS A 13 -4.35 3.29 -15.27
CA LYS A 13 -4.79 4.44 -16.04
C LYS A 13 -4.12 5.73 -15.59
N THR A 14 -3.94 5.92 -14.29
CA THR A 14 -3.18 7.03 -13.74
C THR A 14 -1.71 6.93 -14.15
N LEU A 15 -1.08 5.77 -13.93
CA LEU A 15 0.33 5.51 -14.25
C LEU A 15 0.66 5.76 -15.72
N SER A 16 -0.23 5.41 -16.65
CA SER A 16 -0.03 5.69 -18.09
C SER A 16 0.11 7.17 -18.44
N LYS A 17 -0.36 8.07 -17.58
CA LYS A 17 -0.28 9.53 -17.75
C LYS A 17 0.93 10.15 -17.03
N ILE A 18 1.59 9.40 -16.17
CA ILE A 18 2.76 9.85 -15.40
C ILE A 18 4.01 9.70 -16.26
N LYS A 19 4.82 10.76 -16.33
CA LYS A 19 6.10 10.76 -17.03
C LYS A 19 7.12 9.88 -16.30
N ASP A 20 8.07 9.35 -17.05
CA ASP A 20 9.18 8.56 -16.49
C ASP A 20 9.93 9.39 -15.43
N LYS A 21 10.26 8.74 -14.32
CA LYS A 21 11.06 9.32 -13.22
C LYS A 21 10.59 10.67 -12.71
N SER A 22 9.26 10.90 -12.74
CA SER A 22 8.66 12.14 -12.23
C SER A 22 8.07 12.03 -10.83
N ILE A 23 8.08 10.84 -10.25
CA ILE A 23 7.71 10.56 -8.85
C ILE A 23 8.99 10.33 -8.05
N ASP A 24 9.14 11.01 -6.93
CA ASP A 24 10.30 10.85 -6.06
C ASP A 24 10.19 9.61 -5.19
N LEU A 25 9.01 9.36 -4.62
CA LEU A 25 8.76 8.26 -3.69
C LEU A 25 7.39 7.63 -3.93
N VAL A 26 7.33 6.29 -3.98
CA VAL A 26 6.08 5.53 -3.88
C VAL A 26 5.96 4.87 -2.52
N VAL A 27 4.81 5.05 -1.86
CA VAL A 27 4.47 4.38 -0.59
C VAL A 27 3.11 3.76 -0.73
N THR A 28 3.02 2.42 -0.69
CA THR A 28 1.76 1.76 -0.97
C THR A 28 1.58 0.42 -0.27
N SER A 29 0.32 0.06 -0.06
CA SER A 29 -0.11 -1.25 0.43
C SER A 29 -1.24 -1.76 -0.47
N PRO A 30 -0.93 -2.61 -1.46
CA PRO A 30 -1.92 -3.11 -2.40
C PRO A 30 -2.89 -4.10 -1.74
N PRO A 31 -4.03 -4.42 -2.37
CA PRO A 31 -4.89 -5.50 -1.93
C PRO A 31 -4.15 -6.86 -1.97
N TYR A 32 -4.36 -7.71 -0.94
CA TYR A 32 -3.50 -8.88 -0.72
C TYR A 32 -4.03 -10.20 -1.27
N ASN A 33 -5.20 -10.22 -1.93
CA ASN A 33 -5.84 -11.46 -2.37
C ASN A 33 -6.00 -12.47 -1.21
N MET A 34 -6.58 -12.01 -0.11
CA MET A 34 -6.62 -12.78 1.15
C MET A 34 -7.55 -13.98 1.10
N ASN A 35 -8.48 -14.00 0.15
CA ASN A 35 -9.47 -15.08 0.00
C ASN A 35 -10.31 -15.26 1.27
N LEU A 36 -10.68 -14.15 1.92
CA LEU A 36 -11.42 -14.17 3.16
C LEU A 36 -12.88 -14.60 2.93
N ARG A 37 -13.40 -15.42 3.83
CA ARG A 37 -14.79 -15.86 3.83
C ARG A 37 -15.58 -15.12 4.90
N ILE A 38 -16.81 -14.74 4.59
CA ILE A 38 -17.70 -14.02 5.51
C ILE A 38 -18.99 -14.81 5.70
N ARG A 39 -19.44 -14.88 6.96
CA ARG A 39 -20.79 -15.35 7.35
C ARG A 39 -21.38 -14.37 8.36
N ASN A 40 -22.57 -13.83 8.08
CA ASN A 40 -23.22 -12.85 8.95
C ASN A 40 -22.29 -11.68 9.36
N GLY A 41 -21.55 -11.12 8.41
CA GLY A 41 -20.62 -10.01 8.65
C GLY A 41 -19.35 -10.36 9.44
N LYS A 42 -19.11 -11.63 9.78
CA LYS A 42 -17.91 -12.09 10.50
C LYS A 42 -17.05 -13.01 9.64
N TYR A 43 -15.74 -12.88 9.76
CA TYR A 43 -14.79 -13.77 9.09
C TYR A 43 -14.91 -15.18 9.65
N CYS A 44 -14.86 -16.18 8.76
CA CYS A 44 -14.98 -17.58 9.11
C CYS A 44 -14.03 -18.47 8.30
N SER A 45 -13.88 -19.73 8.72
CA SER A 45 -13.05 -20.71 8.03
C SER A 45 -13.58 -21.00 6.63
N ARG A 46 -12.67 -21.22 5.66
CA ARG A 46 -13.01 -21.67 4.28
C ARG A 46 -13.80 -22.97 4.25
N GLN A 47 -13.67 -23.82 5.28
CA GLN A 47 -14.40 -25.09 5.38
C GLN A 47 -15.89 -24.91 5.69
N ILE A 48 -16.28 -23.78 6.26
CA ILE A 48 -17.64 -23.53 6.77
C ILE A 48 -18.49 -22.74 5.76
N VAL A 49 -17.88 -21.85 4.97
CA VAL A 49 -18.61 -20.91 4.09
C VAL A 49 -17.94 -20.75 2.74
N LYS A 50 -18.74 -20.67 1.67
CA LYS A 50 -18.29 -20.44 0.29
C LYS A 50 -18.29 -18.96 -0.12
N GLU A 51 -18.95 -18.08 0.64
CA GLU A 51 -19.05 -16.65 0.32
C GLU A 51 -17.75 -15.91 0.60
N PHE A 52 -17.31 -15.09 -0.36
CA PHE A 52 -16.12 -14.26 -0.25
C PHE A 52 -16.39 -12.91 0.37
N SER A 53 -15.35 -12.33 0.95
CA SER A 53 -15.41 -10.97 1.44
C SER A 53 -15.49 -9.97 0.26
N THR A 54 -16.42 -9.02 0.37
CA THR A 54 -16.49 -7.84 -0.51
C THR A 54 -15.74 -6.64 0.09
N LYS A 55 -14.72 -6.92 0.91
CA LYS A 55 -14.02 -5.93 1.73
C LYS A 55 -13.36 -4.80 0.94
N TYR A 56 -12.94 -5.10 -0.28
CA TYR A 56 -12.36 -4.11 -1.18
C TYR A 56 -13.38 -3.77 -2.26
N ASN A 57 -14.04 -2.61 -2.16
CA ASN A 57 -14.92 -2.12 -3.22
C ASN A 57 -14.13 -2.01 -4.54
N GLY A 58 -14.49 -2.83 -5.53
CA GLY A 58 -13.87 -2.82 -6.85
C GLY A 58 -12.67 -3.75 -7.04
N PHE A 59 -12.24 -4.52 -6.01
CA PHE A 59 -11.20 -5.55 -6.15
C PHE A 59 -11.73 -6.93 -5.76
N ASP A 60 -11.52 -7.91 -6.64
CA ASP A 60 -11.83 -9.32 -6.35
C ASP A 60 -10.76 -9.92 -5.43
N ASP A 61 -11.06 -10.04 -4.13
CA ASP A 61 -10.18 -10.62 -3.11
C ASP A 61 -9.95 -12.14 -3.28
N ASN A 62 -10.38 -12.70 -4.39
CA ASN A 62 -10.23 -14.12 -4.77
C ASN A 62 -9.71 -14.29 -6.21
N MET A 63 -8.90 -13.38 -6.67
CA MET A 63 -8.32 -13.45 -8.02
C MET A 63 -7.47 -14.72 -8.20
N PRO A 64 -7.52 -15.40 -9.36
CA PRO A 64 -6.59 -16.45 -9.71
C PRO A 64 -5.14 -16.00 -9.56
N ILE A 65 -4.28 -16.91 -9.06
CA ILE A 65 -2.91 -16.53 -8.65
C ILE A 65 -2.06 -15.99 -9.81
N ASP A 66 -2.24 -16.50 -11.02
CA ASP A 66 -1.49 -16.03 -12.19
C ASP A 66 -2.00 -14.66 -12.68
N GLU A 67 -3.29 -14.38 -12.59
CA GLU A 67 -3.86 -13.06 -12.88
C GLU A 67 -3.38 -12.03 -11.84
N PHE A 68 -3.39 -12.41 -10.55
CA PHE A 68 -2.87 -11.59 -9.46
C PHE A 68 -1.38 -11.27 -9.67
N TYR A 69 -0.58 -12.27 -10.02
CA TYR A 69 0.83 -12.10 -10.35
C TYR A 69 1.03 -11.12 -11.51
N ASN A 70 0.34 -11.34 -12.63
CA ASN A 70 0.48 -10.51 -13.83
C ASN A 70 0.07 -9.05 -13.57
N LEU A 71 -1.03 -8.85 -12.81
CA LEU A 71 -1.49 -7.51 -12.42
C LEU A 71 -0.43 -6.78 -11.60
N HIS A 72 0.09 -7.39 -10.53
CA HIS A 72 1.07 -6.77 -9.65
C HIS A 72 2.42 -6.56 -10.33
N LEU A 73 2.86 -7.49 -11.19
CA LEU A 73 4.06 -7.33 -11.99
C LEU A 73 3.93 -6.13 -12.94
N LYS A 74 2.80 -5.99 -13.62
CA LYS A 74 2.53 -4.86 -14.50
C LYS A 74 2.54 -3.54 -13.73
N ILE A 75 1.90 -3.48 -12.56
CA ILE A 75 1.88 -2.29 -11.71
C ILE A 75 3.29 -1.93 -11.25
N LEU A 76 4.06 -2.89 -10.76
CA LEU A 76 5.44 -2.66 -10.30
C LEU A 76 6.36 -2.18 -11.42
N ASN A 77 6.25 -2.72 -12.64
CA ASN A 77 7.00 -2.25 -13.80
C ASN A 77 6.67 -0.77 -14.11
N GLU A 78 5.40 -0.38 -14.05
CA GLU A 78 5.00 1.00 -14.24
C GLU A 78 5.47 1.92 -13.08
N LEU A 79 5.45 1.43 -11.85
CA LEU A 79 6.01 2.15 -10.70
C LEU A 79 7.53 2.34 -10.86
N LEU A 80 8.26 1.31 -11.28
CA LEU A 80 9.70 1.38 -11.55
C LEU A 80 10.03 2.32 -12.72
N ARG A 81 9.16 2.43 -13.71
CA ARG A 81 9.29 3.39 -14.81
C ARG A 81 9.12 4.82 -14.32
N THR A 82 8.08 5.07 -13.52
CA THR A 82 7.63 6.42 -13.16
C THR A 82 8.31 7.00 -11.93
N SER A 83 8.92 6.17 -11.06
CA SER A 83 9.49 6.59 -9.78
C SER A 83 10.95 6.20 -9.60
N SER A 84 11.61 6.87 -8.64
CA SER A 84 12.97 6.54 -8.23
C SER A 84 13.00 5.38 -7.25
N ILE A 85 12.15 5.42 -6.22
CA ILE A 85 12.10 4.43 -5.14
C ILE A 85 10.66 4.05 -4.81
N VAL A 86 10.43 2.76 -4.54
CA VAL A 86 9.11 2.18 -4.26
C VAL A 86 9.14 1.40 -2.95
N PHE A 87 8.31 1.77 -2.00
CA PHE A 87 8.00 1.00 -0.78
C PHE A 87 6.67 0.30 -0.99
N TYR A 88 6.73 -1.01 -1.18
CA TYR A 88 5.59 -1.85 -1.54
C TYR A 88 5.29 -2.84 -0.41
N ASN A 89 4.31 -2.51 0.45
CA ASN A 89 3.97 -3.34 1.59
C ASN A 89 3.15 -4.55 1.16
N ILE A 90 3.56 -5.74 1.58
CA ILE A 90 2.89 -7.00 1.25
C ILE A 90 2.65 -7.86 2.50
N GLN A 91 1.54 -8.58 2.49
CA GLN A 91 1.30 -9.63 3.47
C GLN A 91 1.43 -11.01 2.82
N ILE A 92 2.27 -11.87 3.40
CA ILE A 92 2.48 -13.24 2.91
C ILE A 92 1.32 -14.13 3.36
N VAL A 93 0.29 -14.22 2.53
CA VAL A 93 -0.91 -15.05 2.76
C VAL A 93 -1.06 -16.13 1.70
N THR A 94 -1.93 -17.11 1.92
CA THR A 94 -2.09 -18.25 1.02
C THR A 94 -2.46 -17.84 -0.41
N GLY A 95 -3.30 -16.82 -0.56
CA GLY A 95 -3.76 -16.34 -1.87
C GLY A 95 -2.74 -15.53 -2.67
N SER A 96 -1.68 -15.01 -2.02
CA SER A 96 -0.72 -14.10 -2.66
C SER A 96 0.74 -14.55 -2.60
N LYS A 97 1.14 -15.38 -1.63
CA LYS A 97 2.57 -15.65 -1.36
C LYS A 97 3.35 -16.13 -2.59
N ARG A 98 2.76 -17.01 -3.42
CA ARG A 98 3.45 -17.55 -4.61
C ARG A 98 3.69 -16.45 -5.66
N ALA A 99 2.72 -15.56 -5.85
CA ALA A 99 2.84 -14.43 -6.76
C ALA A 99 3.94 -13.47 -6.29
N PHE A 100 3.92 -13.06 -5.02
CA PHE A 100 4.93 -12.12 -4.50
C PHE A 100 6.34 -12.69 -4.52
N PHE A 101 6.55 -13.96 -4.16
CA PHE A 101 7.89 -14.57 -4.27
C PHE A 101 8.37 -14.66 -5.72
N LYS A 102 7.48 -14.93 -6.67
CA LYS A 102 7.81 -14.93 -8.10
C LYS A 102 8.17 -13.51 -8.58
N ILE A 103 7.41 -12.49 -8.16
CA ILE A 103 7.70 -11.07 -8.45
C ILE A 103 9.04 -10.64 -7.86
N ILE A 104 9.35 -11.02 -6.61
CA ILE A 104 10.65 -10.73 -5.98
C ILE A 104 11.80 -11.33 -6.80
N GLY A 105 11.65 -12.58 -7.26
CA GLY A 105 12.65 -13.22 -8.11
C GLY A 105 12.83 -12.52 -9.46
N GLU A 106 11.73 -12.14 -10.11
CA GLU A 106 11.75 -11.50 -11.44
C GLU A 106 12.26 -10.06 -11.39
N LEU A 107 11.95 -9.33 -10.32
CA LEU A 107 12.40 -7.95 -10.13
C LEU A 107 13.61 -7.84 -9.18
N SER A 108 14.38 -8.93 -9.02
CA SER A 108 15.53 -8.98 -8.11
C SER A 108 16.60 -7.92 -8.41
N ASP A 109 16.79 -7.56 -9.69
CA ASP A 109 17.72 -6.51 -10.09
C ASP A 109 17.33 -5.11 -9.63
N TYR A 110 16.08 -4.90 -9.27
CA TYR A 110 15.54 -3.65 -8.72
C TYR A 110 15.30 -3.72 -7.22
N LEU A 111 15.33 -4.91 -6.62
CA LEU A 111 15.09 -5.09 -5.18
C LEU A 111 16.31 -4.60 -4.40
N LYS A 112 16.12 -3.51 -3.67
CA LYS A 112 17.16 -2.87 -2.86
C LYS A 112 17.24 -3.44 -1.45
N ASP A 113 16.08 -3.62 -0.82
CA ASP A 113 15.99 -4.10 0.56
C ASP A 113 14.62 -4.72 0.85
N ILE A 114 14.51 -5.40 1.99
CA ILE A 114 13.25 -5.92 2.52
C ILE A 114 13.16 -5.53 4.00
N ILE A 115 12.20 -4.69 4.33
CA ILE A 115 11.94 -4.28 5.71
C ILE A 115 10.83 -5.16 6.30
N VAL A 116 11.04 -5.64 7.51
CA VAL A 116 10.04 -6.40 8.26
C VAL A 116 9.22 -5.44 9.13
N TRP A 117 7.97 -5.20 8.76
CA TRP A 117 7.06 -4.50 9.63
C TRP A 117 6.46 -5.47 10.67
N ASP A 118 6.89 -5.31 11.92
CA ASP A 118 6.36 -6.02 13.10
C ASP A 118 5.19 -5.21 13.69
N LYS A 119 4.00 -5.78 13.66
CA LYS A 119 2.76 -5.15 14.16
C LYS A 119 2.63 -5.19 15.68
N ASN A 120 3.67 -5.59 16.39
CA ASN A 120 3.73 -5.81 17.85
C ASN A 120 2.81 -6.93 18.34
N TYR A 121 1.66 -7.12 17.72
CA TYR A 121 0.67 -8.10 18.12
C TYR A 121 0.09 -8.84 16.90
N ALA A 122 -0.11 -10.13 17.04
CA ALA A 122 -0.80 -10.97 16.05
C ALA A 122 -2.15 -11.44 16.60
N GLN A 123 -3.21 -11.28 15.81
CA GLN A 123 -4.47 -11.96 16.13
C GLN A 123 -4.27 -13.48 15.98
N PRO A 124 -4.87 -14.28 16.88
CA PRO A 124 -4.83 -15.75 16.77
C PRO A 124 -5.34 -16.21 15.39
N ALA A 125 -4.67 -17.18 14.82
CA ALA A 125 -5.13 -17.80 13.59
C ALA A 125 -6.48 -18.49 13.82
N MET A 126 -7.36 -18.46 12.80
CA MET A 126 -8.69 -19.07 12.89
C MET A 126 -8.68 -20.61 12.90
N ALA A 127 -7.56 -21.23 12.57
CA ALA A 127 -7.42 -22.69 12.53
C ALA A 127 -6.27 -23.15 13.44
N GLN A 128 -6.37 -24.38 13.94
CA GLN A 128 -5.31 -25.00 14.73
C GLN A 128 -4.07 -25.27 13.87
N ARG A 129 -2.90 -25.27 14.49
CA ARG A 129 -1.60 -25.54 13.86
C ARG A 129 -1.24 -24.60 12.72
N VAL A 130 -1.70 -23.34 12.81
CA VAL A 130 -1.39 -22.25 11.88
C VAL A 130 -0.69 -21.13 12.65
N LEU A 131 0.42 -20.65 12.11
CA LEU A 131 1.17 -19.54 12.71
C LEU A 131 0.35 -18.24 12.65
N ASN A 132 0.37 -17.49 13.74
CA ASN A 132 -0.18 -16.14 13.77
C ASN A 132 0.65 -15.20 12.90
N ARG A 133 -0.01 -14.33 12.13
CA ARG A 133 0.65 -13.36 11.24
C ARG A 133 0.90 -12.05 11.96
N ARG A 134 2.07 -11.94 12.61
CA ARG A 134 2.51 -10.72 13.29
C ARG A 134 3.17 -9.71 12.34
N THR A 135 3.87 -10.20 11.32
CA THR A 135 4.66 -9.36 10.42
C THR A 135 4.04 -9.19 9.03
N GLU A 136 4.41 -8.11 8.37
CA GLU A 136 4.30 -7.88 6.93
C GLU A 136 5.70 -7.54 6.38
N LEU A 137 5.87 -7.62 5.07
CA LEU A 137 7.13 -7.26 4.42
C LEU A 137 6.92 -5.99 3.59
N ILE A 138 7.86 -5.07 3.68
CA ILE A 138 7.92 -3.91 2.79
C ILE A 138 9.06 -4.17 1.83
N LEU A 139 8.72 -4.45 0.58
CA LEU A 139 9.67 -4.59 -0.50
C LEU A 139 10.13 -3.20 -0.93
N VAL A 140 11.42 -2.94 -0.88
CA VAL A 140 12.00 -1.68 -1.31
C VAL A 140 12.65 -1.88 -2.66
N PHE A 141 12.09 -1.26 -3.69
CA PHE A 141 12.67 -1.28 -5.02
C PHE A 141 13.30 0.07 -5.35
N ASP A 142 14.47 0.06 -5.99
CA ASP A 142 15.18 1.25 -6.46
C ASP A 142 15.54 1.05 -7.94
N SER A 143 14.92 1.82 -8.80
CA SER A 143 15.07 1.69 -10.24
C SER A 143 16.39 2.25 -10.81
N GLY A 144 17.25 2.83 -9.98
CA GLY A 144 18.52 3.43 -10.40
C GLY A 144 19.73 3.00 -9.57
N ASN A 145 19.54 2.36 -8.40
CA ASN A 145 20.64 2.05 -7.49
C ASN A 145 20.36 0.85 -6.56
N ALA A 146 19.75 -0.21 -7.06
CA ALA A 146 19.38 -1.36 -6.24
C ALA A 146 20.59 -2.11 -5.63
N ILE A 147 21.67 -2.23 -6.37
CA ILE A 147 22.88 -2.97 -5.93
C ILE A 147 23.56 -2.33 -4.72
N SER A 148 23.56 -1.01 -4.61
CA SER A 148 24.14 -0.30 -3.47
C SER A 148 23.19 -0.36 -2.26
N ARG A 149 23.72 -0.67 -1.09
CA ARG A 149 22.97 -0.58 0.17
C ARG A 149 22.64 0.87 0.58
N GLN A 150 23.36 1.85 0.03
CA GLN A 150 23.12 3.26 0.34
C GLN A 150 21.88 3.79 -0.40
N PHE A 151 20.98 4.40 0.33
CA PHE A 151 19.86 5.16 -0.23
C PHE A 151 20.31 6.59 -0.55
N LYS A 152 20.17 7.01 -1.80
CA LYS A 152 20.67 8.33 -2.26
C LYS A 152 19.86 9.50 -1.67
N THR A 153 18.58 9.27 -1.40
CA THR A 153 17.63 10.30 -0.93
C THR A 153 17.22 10.14 0.52
N ALA A 154 17.93 9.28 1.28
CA ALA A 154 17.60 9.05 2.68
C ALA A 154 18.09 10.17 3.59
N ASN A 155 17.28 10.47 4.61
CA ASN A 155 17.50 11.53 5.60
C ASN A 155 17.85 11.00 6.99
N PHE A 156 17.97 9.67 7.18
CA PHE A 156 18.30 9.08 8.48
C PHE A 156 19.80 8.98 8.69
N ASP A 157 20.24 9.17 9.94
CA ASP A 157 21.62 9.05 10.34
C ASP A 157 22.05 7.58 10.50
N ARG A 158 23.36 7.34 10.42
CA ARG A 158 23.95 6.02 10.60
C ARG A 158 23.55 5.42 11.95
N GLY A 159 22.94 4.23 11.94
CA GLY A 159 22.57 3.47 13.13
C GLY A 159 21.26 3.91 13.79
N THR A 160 20.46 4.78 13.16
CA THR A 160 19.17 5.24 13.70
C THR A 160 17.97 4.52 13.12
N LEU A 161 18.13 3.83 12.00
CA LEU A 161 17.07 3.06 11.35
C LEU A 161 17.61 1.68 10.96
N ASP A 162 16.88 0.64 11.31
CA ASP A 162 17.18 -0.76 10.95
C ASP A 162 16.11 -1.34 10.02
N ASP A 163 16.17 -2.63 9.72
CA ASP A 163 15.28 -3.34 8.81
C ASP A 163 14.08 -4.01 9.51
N ILE A 164 13.93 -3.83 10.83
CA ILE A 164 12.78 -4.32 11.60
C ILE A 164 12.06 -3.15 12.26
N TRP A 165 10.86 -2.84 11.75
CA TRP A 165 10.07 -1.72 12.25
C TRP A 165 8.92 -2.19 13.14
N GLN A 166 8.98 -1.86 14.41
CA GLN A 166 7.95 -2.20 15.39
C GLN A 166 6.91 -1.08 15.47
N ILE A 167 5.90 -1.16 14.60
CA ILE A 167 4.85 -0.16 14.47
C ILE A 167 3.48 -0.83 14.64
N ALA A 168 2.67 -0.35 15.57
CA ALA A 168 1.33 -0.89 15.81
C ALA A 168 0.42 -0.71 14.58
N ARG A 169 -0.57 -1.60 14.45
CA ARG A 169 -1.58 -1.47 13.38
C ARG A 169 -2.33 -0.15 13.48
N GLY A 170 -2.71 0.42 12.34
CA GLY A 170 -3.57 1.59 12.27
C GLY A 170 -4.93 1.35 12.95
N LYS A 171 -5.48 2.40 13.56
CA LYS A 171 -6.83 2.38 14.11
C LYS A 171 -7.85 2.38 12.98
N LYS A 172 -8.98 1.70 13.17
CA LYS A 172 -10.10 1.76 12.22
C LYS A 172 -10.61 3.21 12.09
N ILE A 173 -10.80 3.66 10.86
CA ILE A 173 -11.27 5.02 10.57
C ILE A 173 -12.79 5.05 10.43
N THR A 174 -13.38 3.99 9.86
CA THR A 174 -14.82 3.81 9.70
C THR A 174 -15.24 2.39 10.02
N GLY A 175 -16.52 2.14 10.30
CA GLY A 175 -17.03 0.85 10.77
C GLY A 175 -16.79 -0.35 9.86
N SER A 176 -16.58 -0.13 8.55
CA SER A 176 -16.37 -1.19 7.54
C SER A 176 -14.90 -1.51 7.24
N HIS A 177 -13.93 -0.64 7.57
CA HIS A 177 -12.54 -0.81 7.18
C HIS A 177 -11.67 -1.31 8.33
N SER A 178 -11.21 -2.56 8.20
CA SER A 178 -10.35 -3.21 9.21
C SER A 178 -8.85 -3.21 8.87
N ALA A 179 -8.45 -2.81 7.66
CA ALA A 179 -7.06 -2.79 7.22
C ALA A 179 -6.67 -1.37 6.78
N VAL A 180 -6.32 -0.53 7.74
CA VAL A 180 -5.81 0.81 7.49
C VAL A 180 -4.30 0.77 7.58
N PHE A 181 -3.61 1.26 6.55
CA PHE A 181 -2.17 1.47 6.57
C PHE A 181 -1.83 2.45 7.70
N PRO A 182 -0.93 2.11 8.65
CA PRO A 182 -0.68 2.97 9.80
C PRO A 182 -0.07 4.31 9.40
N GLU A 183 -0.55 5.40 10.00
CA GLU A 183 0.02 6.74 9.76
C GLU A 183 1.50 6.81 10.15
N GLU A 184 1.88 6.17 11.25
CA GLU A 184 3.27 6.10 11.70
C GLU A 184 4.16 5.38 10.67
N LEU A 185 3.67 4.31 10.03
CA LEU A 185 4.43 3.60 9.00
C LEU A 185 4.62 4.46 7.75
N ALA A 186 3.55 5.10 7.26
CA ALA A 186 3.63 6.02 6.14
C ALA A 186 4.54 7.22 6.46
N LYS A 187 4.42 7.78 7.68
CA LYS A 187 5.26 8.87 8.17
C LYS A 187 6.73 8.46 8.16
N THR A 188 7.07 7.32 8.77
CA THR A 188 8.46 6.83 8.83
C THR A 188 9.07 6.69 7.45
N ILE A 189 8.33 6.16 6.46
CA ILE A 189 8.84 6.05 5.10
C ILE A 189 9.03 7.43 4.47
N ILE A 190 8.01 8.30 4.50
CA ILE A 190 8.05 9.59 3.82
C ILE A 190 9.13 10.50 4.42
N GLU A 191 9.24 10.56 5.74
CA GLU A 191 10.19 11.40 6.46
C GLU A 191 11.64 10.99 6.18
N ASN A 192 11.92 9.69 6.17
CA ASN A 192 13.28 9.17 6.03
C ASN A 192 13.74 8.99 4.57
N PHE A 193 12.82 8.93 3.59
CA PHE A 193 13.17 8.61 2.20
C PHE A 193 12.68 9.64 1.17
N SER A 194 12.30 10.83 1.61
CA SER A 194 11.99 11.97 0.74
C SER A 194 12.34 13.31 1.41
N ASN A 195 12.42 14.37 0.62
CA ASN A 195 12.61 15.73 1.07
C ASN A 195 11.30 16.53 1.01
N GLU A 196 11.25 17.66 1.69
CA GLU A 196 10.13 18.61 1.54
C GLU A 196 9.99 19.06 0.08
N GLY A 197 8.76 19.09 -0.40
CA GLY A 197 8.44 19.43 -1.79
C GLY A 197 8.46 18.25 -2.76
N ASP A 198 9.05 17.11 -2.39
CA ASP A 198 9.07 15.89 -3.20
C ASP A 198 7.64 15.36 -3.46
N LEU A 199 7.47 14.64 -4.55
CA LEU A 199 6.22 14.07 -4.98
C LEU A 199 6.09 12.61 -4.54
N VAL A 200 5.13 12.35 -3.66
CA VAL A 200 4.78 11.01 -3.16
C VAL A 200 3.58 10.47 -3.93
N TYR A 201 3.65 9.21 -4.37
CA TYR A 201 2.55 8.55 -5.06
C TYR A 201 2.09 7.29 -4.32
N ASP A 202 0.78 7.08 -4.27
CA ASP A 202 0.16 5.82 -3.81
C ASP A 202 -0.86 5.34 -4.85
N PRO A 203 -0.59 4.22 -5.57
CA PRO A 203 -1.51 3.63 -6.54
C PRO A 203 -2.76 2.99 -5.92
N PHE A 204 -2.77 2.75 -4.61
CA PHE A 204 -3.87 2.12 -3.87
C PHE A 204 -4.20 2.95 -2.63
N MET A 205 -4.62 4.21 -2.85
CA MET A 205 -4.70 5.23 -1.81
C MET A 205 -5.62 4.86 -0.63
N GLY A 206 -6.62 3.99 -0.84
CA GLY A 206 -7.53 3.54 0.20
C GLY A 206 -8.21 4.71 0.92
N THR A 207 -8.00 4.84 2.22
CA THR A 207 -8.54 5.95 3.01
C THR A 207 -7.62 7.17 3.12
N GLY A 208 -6.54 7.24 2.31
CA GLY A 208 -5.71 8.44 2.15
C GLY A 208 -4.60 8.63 3.19
N THR A 209 -4.13 7.58 3.82
CA THR A 209 -3.07 7.69 4.84
C THR A 209 -1.79 8.28 4.25
N THR A 210 -1.35 7.78 3.09
CA THR A 210 -0.15 8.26 2.40
C THR A 210 -0.28 9.74 2.03
N ALA A 211 -1.40 10.17 1.44
CA ALA A 211 -1.62 11.56 1.06
C ALA A 211 -1.65 12.49 2.28
N ARG A 212 -2.28 12.04 3.39
CA ARG A 212 -2.32 12.80 4.63
C ARG A 212 -0.93 12.99 5.23
N MET A 213 -0.12 11.95 5.28
CA MET A 213 1.24 12.03 5.80
C MET A 213 2.15 12.86 4.89
N ALA A 214 2.06 12.71 3.57
CA ALA A 214 2.77 13.56 2.63
C ALA A 214 2.45 15.05 2.85
N LYS A 215 1.16 15.40 2.94
CA LYS A 215 0.72 16.77 3.23
C LYS A 215 1.23 17.27 4.58
N THR A 216 1.15 16.48 5.64
CA THR A 216 1.60 16.84 6.99
C THR A 216 3.11 17.12 7.04
N LEU A 217 3.87 16.43 6.21
CA LEU A 217 5.33 16.53 6.12
C LEU A 217 5.80 17.50 5.00
N ASN A 218 4.94 18.36 4.47
CA ASN A 218 5.25 19.30 3.39
C ASN A 218 5.68 18.64 2.07
N ARG A 219 5.23 17.40 1.79
CA ARG A 219 5.42 16.75 0.50
C ARG A 219 4.18 16.95 -0.37
N LYS A 220 4.36 16.94 -1.68
CA LYS A 220 3.27 16.86 -2.65
C LYS A 220 2.80 15.40 -2.75
N TYR A 221 1.56 15.18 -3.17
CA TYR A 221 1.05 13.82 -3.35
C TYR A 221 0.24 13.67 -4.64
N ILE A 222 0.21 12.46 -5.14
CA ILE A 222 -0.76 11.97 -6.12
C ILE A 222 -1.26 10.61 -5.61
N GLY A 223 -2.53 10.30 -5.84
CA GLY A 223 -3.08 8.99 -5.50
C GLY A 223 -4.06 8.49 -6.54
N SER A 224 -4.18 7.18 -6.64
CA SER A 224 -5.24 6.50 -7.38
C SER A 224 -6.12 5.72 -6.41
N GLU A 225 -7.44 5.84 -6.57
CA GLU A 225 -8.41 5.08 -5.81
C GLU A 225 -9.64 4.80 -6.68
N ILE A 226 -10.03 3.53 -6.81
CA ILE A 226 -11.17 3.14 -7.64
C ILE A 226 -12.52 3.36 -6.94
N SER A 227 -12.53 3.28 -5.60
CA SER A 227 -13.74 3.48 -4.80
C SER A 227 -14.03 4.97 -4.63
N LYS A 228 -15.17 5.40 -5.16
CA LYS A 228 -15.65 6.78 -4.94
C LYS A 228 -15.85 7.07 -3.46
N GLU A 229 -16.39 6.13 -2.69
CA GLU A 229 -16.59 6.25 -1.24
C GLU A 229 -15.27 6.56 -0.52
N TYR A 230 -14.17 5.87 -0.91
CA TYR A 230 -12.85 6.13 -0.33
C TYR A 230 -12.31 7.48 -0.76
N CYS A 231 -12.52 7.89 -2.01
CA CYS A 231 -12.16 9.24 -2.44
C CYS A 231 -12.86 10.32 -1.61
N ASP A 232 -14.14 10.16 -1.29
CA ASP A 232 -14.89 11.10 -0.46
C ASP A 232 -14.30 11.15 0.97
N ILE A 233 -13.97 9.99 1.57
CA ILE A 233 -13.28 9.91 2.87
C ILE A 233 -11.91 10.60 2.82
N ILE A 234 -11.14 10.43 1.75
CA ILE A 234 -9.85 11.08 1.59
C ILE A 234 -10.02 12.60 1.58
N HIS A 235 -10.99 13.12 0.83
CA HIS A 235 -11.26 14.56 0.77
C HIS A 235 -11.60 15.14 2.14
N GLU A 236 -12.43 14.48 2.93
CA GLU A 236 -12.73 14.89 4.31
C GLU A 236 -11.45 14.92 5.18
N ARG A 237 -10.64 13.85 5.12
CA ARG A 237 -9.40 13.74 5.91
C ARG A 237 -8.32 14.74 5.53
N LEU A 238 -8.32 15.21 4.30
CA LEU A 238 -7.38 16.21 3.81
C LEU A 238 -7.86 17.67 4.05
N GLY A 239 -9.03 17.83 4.70
CA GLY A 239 -9.59 19.15 5.02
C GLY A 239 -10.36 19.79 3.85
N GLY A 240 -10.87 18.96 2.91
CA GLY A 240 -11.84 19.39 1.90
C GLY A 240 -13.19 19.66 2.54
N PHE A 241 -13.78 20.83 2.26
CA PHE A 241 -15.17 21.11 2.64
C PHE A 241 -16.09 20.07 2.00
N SER A 242 -16.99 19.47 2.80
CA SER A 242 -18.12 18.74 2.26
C SER A 242 -18.88 19.67 1.31
N PHE A 243 -19.07 19.23 0.06
CA PHE A 243 -20.05 19.87 -0.80
C PHE A 243 -21.41 19.68 -0.13
N ASN A 244 -21.92 20.73 0.53
CA ASN A 244 -23.30 20.81 0.89
C ASN A 244 -24.14 20.65 -0.37
N ASN A 245 -24.74 19.48 -0.55
CA ASN A 245 -25.84 19.28 -1.50
C ASN A 245 -27.06 20.06 -0.97
N ASN A 246 -27.02 21.37 -1.06
CA ASN A 246 -28.20 22.20 -1.09
C ASN A 246 -28.62 22.38 -2.56
N CYS A 247 -29.24 21.36 -3.14
CA CYS A 247 -30.16 21.55 -4.24
C CYS A 247 -31.55 21.68 -3.65
N ARG A 248 -32.06 22.91 -3.66
CA ARG A 248 -33.51 23.16 -3.64
C ARG A 248 -34.14 22.71 -4.95
#